data_880f1c63d8734825e533442ccbbdf3fe
#
_entry.id   880f1c63d8734825e533442ccbbdf3fe
#
_cell.length_a   1.000
_cell.length_b   1.000
_cell.length_c   1.000
_cell.angle_alpha   90.00
_cell.angle_beta   90.00
_cell.angle_gamma   90.00
#
_symmetry.space_group_name_H-M   'P 1'
#
loop_
_entity.id
_entity.type
_entity.pdbx_description
1 polymer ?
#
loop_
_entity_poly.entity_id
_entity_poly.type
_entity_poly.pdbx_seq_one_letter_code
_entity_poly.pdbx_strand_id
1 'polypeptide(L)'
;MEGKVAAMPELDGVTHRWMNIRGIRLHIAEAGSGDPLVLLHGFPQNWWEWHGVMPLLATHYRVIAPDQRGFGWSDAPQGRYSAGLLVEDVIGLMAKLGISRARFLTHDWGAIVGQLLAMQRPDLVEALIVTGAPDVHIRPNARLVLVFPKLWHAFALAVPFIGPRIQRSRKVMQHLFTAFEPAGGVSEADMNLYNAAAAKPARARAGSALYRGTILPAFLKIIFGVYGRRDFTVPTLVLIGSMEPSATLQRMCHRRGRGGNVTTEIVPGEGHFIADHRPELVSGRAMEFFRTPRAA
;
A
#
# COMPACT_ATOMS: atom_id res chain seq x y z
N MET A 1 -1.72 8.61 -30.28
CA MET A 1 -0.37 8.05 -30.04
C MET A 1 -0.28 7.67 -28.57
N GLU A 2 -0.36 6.39 -28.27
CA GLU A 2 -0.07 5.88 -26.93
C GLU A 2 1.42 6.08 -26.66
N GLY A 3 1.76 7.02 -25.79
CA GLY A 3 3.14 7.24 -25.37
C GLY A 3 3.75 5.94 -24.86
N LYS A 4 4.96 5.58 -25.34
CA LYS A 4 5.73 4.41 -24.89
C LYS A 4 5.64 4.30 -23.37
N VAL A 5 5.30 3.11 -22.88
CA VAL A 5 5.37 2.80 -21.45
C VAL A 5 6.81 3.09 -21.01
N ALA A 6 7.01 3.80 -19.89
CA ALA A 6 8.34 3.92 -19.32
C ALA A 6 8.97 2.52 -19.29
N ALA A 7 10.24 2.39 -19.65
CA ALA A 7 10.92 1.11 -19.58
C ALA A 7 10.74 0.57 -18.14
N MET A 8 10.44 -0.72 -18.05
CA MET A 8 10.37 -1.37 -16.75
C MET A 8 11.79 -1.40 -16.18
N PRO A 9 12.01 -0.97 -14.94
CA PRO A 9 13.33 -1.11 -14.34
C PRO A 9 13.66 -2.59 -14.13
N GLU A 10 14.91 -2.92 -14.28
CA GLU A 10 15.43 -4.27 -14.00
C GLU A 10 15.98 -4.32 -12.57
N LEU A 11 15.82 -5.46 -11.92
CA LEU A 11 16.38 -5.76 -10.61
C LEU A 11 16.85 -7.20 -10.59
N ASP A 12 18.12 -7.40 -10.22
CA ASP A 12 18.74 -8.71 -10.20
C ASP A 12 17.95 -9.71 -9.34
N GLY A 13 17.75 -10.90 -9.87
CA GLY A 13 16.99 -11.97 -9.20
C GLY A 13 15.46 -11.78 -9.24
N VAL A 14 14.95 -10.73 -9.87
CA VAL A 14 13.52 -10.50 -10.05
C VAL A 14 13.08 -10.95 -11.44
N THR A 15 12.01 -11.70 -11.50
CA THR A 15 11.33 -12.11 -12.73
C THR A 15 10.00 -11.40 -12.88
N HIS A 16 9.61 -11.12 -14.11
CA HIS A 16 8.39 -10.40 -14.44
C HIS A 16 7.42 -11.26 -15.23
N ARG A 17 6.16 -11.26 -14.82
CA ARG A 17 5.09 -11.93 -15.56
C ARG A 17 3.79 -11.15 -15.52
N TRP A 18 2.92 -11.46 -16.47
CA TRP A 18 1.58 -10.89 -16.55
C TRP A 18 0.54 -12.00 -16.45
N MET A 19 -0.47 -11.78 -15.63
CA MET A 19 -1.56 -12.75 -15.43
C MET A 19 -2.92 -12.07 -15.60
N ASN A 20 -3.84 -12.77 -16.26
CA ASN A 20 -5.22 -12.31 -16.31
C ASN A 20 -5.91 -12.66 -14.98
N ILE A 21 -6.30 -11.65 -14.25
CA ILE A 21 -6.98 -11.75 -12.97
C ILE A 21 -8.31 -10.98 -13.09
N ARG A 22 -9.42 -11.70 -13.05
CA ARG A 22 -10.76 -11.10 -13.10
C ARG A 22 -10.97 -10.15 -14.29
N GLY A 23 -10.44 -10.53 -15.46
CA GLY A 23 -10.58 -9.77 -16.69
C GLY A 23 -9.63 -8.58 -16.88
N ILE A 24 -8.66 -8.40 -15.98
CA ILE A 24 -7.56 -7.45 -16.16
C ILE A 24 -6.20 -8.15 -16.16
N ARG A 25 -5.27 -7.61 -16.89
CA ARG A 25 -3.89 -8.10 -16.94
C ARG A 25 -3.08 -7.40 -15.87
N LEU A 26 -2.72 -8.14 -14.80
CA LEU A 26 -1.83 -7.66 -13.76
C LEU A 26 -0.38 -8.02 -14.10
N HIS A 27 0.51 -7.08 -13.90
CA HIS A 27 1.95 -7.28 -13.86
C HIS A 27 2.37 -7.73 -12.46
N ILE A 28 3.32 -8.65 -12.38
CA ILE A 28 3.81 -9.21 -11.12
C ILE A 28 5.33 -9.31 -11.21
N ALA A 29 6.02 -8.67 -10.27
CA ALA A 29 7.44 -8.87 -10.02
C ALA A 29 7.59 -9.95 -8.93
N GLU A 30 8.46 -10.94 -9.15
CA GLU A 30 8.60 -12.08 -8.26
C GLU A 30 10.08 -12.42 -8.05
N ALA A 31 10.47 -12.72 -6.81
CA ALA A 31 11.83 -13.09 -6.43
C ALA A 31 11.83 -14.13 -5.31
N GLY A 32 12.90 -14.94 -5.24
CA GLY A 32 13.07 -15.94 -4.17
C GLY A 32 12.17 -17.16 -4.31
N SER A 33 12.12 -17.95 -3.25
CA SER A 33 11.36 -19.20 -3.18
C SER A 33 10.90 -19.47 -1.73
N GLY A 34 10.04 -20.48 -1.53
CA GLY A 34 9.53 -20.86 -0.20
C GLY A 34 8.16 -20.27 0.09
N ASP A 35 7.92 -19.90 1.35
CA ASP A 35 6.63 -19.38 1.82
C ASP A 35 6.25 -18.07 1.11
N PRO A 36 4.98 -17.92 0.66
CA PRO A 36 4.56 -16.76 -0.08
C PRO A 36 4.47 -15.49 0.80
N LEU A 37 5.08 -14.41 0.32
CA LEU A 37 5.00 -13.06 0.87
C LEU A 37 4.52 -12.11 -0.21
N VAL A 38 3.34 -11.54 -0.04
CA VAL A 38 2.74 -10.60 -0.99
C VAL A 38 3.02 -9.17 -0.56
N LEU A 39 3.55 -8.35 -1.48
CA LEU A 39 3.86 -6.94 -1.25
C LEU A 39 2.85 -6.05 -1.99
N LEU A 40 2.08 -5.23 -1.27
CA LEU A 40 1.09 -4.33 -1.88
C LEU A 40 1.53 -2.88 -1.77
N HIS A 41 1.90 -2.28 -2.90
CA HIS A 41 2.44 -0.92 -3.00
C HIS A 41 1.40 0.18 -2.71
N GLY A 42 1.92 1.40 -2.46
CA GLY A 42 1.15 2.61 -2.23
C GLY A 42 0.92 3.48 -3.49
N PHE A 43 0.41 4.71 -3.27
CA PHE A 43 0.23 5.72 -4.30
C PHE A 43 1.37 6.76 -4.25
N PRO A 44 1.93 7.16 -5.36
CA PRO A 44 1.61 6.81 -6.75
C PRO A 44 2.50 5.68 -7.29
N GLN A 45 3.01 4.86 -6.41
CA GLN A 45 4.04 3.87 -6.62
C GLN A 45 3.55 2.65 -7.43
N ASN A 46 4.43 1.68 -7.57
CA ASN A 46 4.24 0.40 -8.24
C ASN A 46 5.20 -0.62 -7.59
N TRP A 47 5.40 -1.80 -8.17
CA TRP A 47 6.27 -2.84 -7.64
C TRP A 47 7.70 -2.35 -7.30
N TRP A 48 8.18 -1.30 -7.96
CA TRP A 48 9.52 -0.74 -7.73
C TRP A 48 9.70 -0.13 -6.35
N GLU A 49 8.62 0.22 -5.66
CA GLU A 49 8.65 0.60 -4.23
C GLU A 49 9.44 -0.41 -3.39
N TRP A 50 9.37 -1.67 -3.78
CA TRP A 50 9.96 -2.77 -3.06
C TRP A 50 11.37 -3.13 -3.53
N HIS A 51 12.00 -2.35 -4.43
CA HIS A 51 13.29 -2.69 -5.05
C HIS A 51 14.42 -2.90 -4.03
N GLY A 52 14.45 -2.13 -2.95
CA GLY A 52 15.40 -2.31 -1.85
C GLY A 52 15.02 -3.43 -0.87
N VAL A 53 13.71 -3.72 -0.75
CA VAL A 53 13.16 -4.70 0.19
C VAL A 53 13.17 -6.11 -0.40
N MET A 54 12.82 -6.26 -1.68
CA MET A 54 12.69 -7.58 -2.33
C MET A 54 13.96 -8.44 -2.23
N PRO A 55 15.17 -7.96 -2.54
CA PRO A 55 16.38 -8.78 -2.46
C PRO A 55 16.64 -9.33 -1.06
N LEU A 56 16.35 -8.52 -0.03
CA LEU A 56 16.55 -8.90 1.37
C LEU A 56 15.56 -9.99 1.81
N LEU A 57 14.29 -9.86 1.44
CA LEU A 57 13.25 -10.82 1.82
C LEU A 57 13.25 -12.07 0.94
N ALA A 58 13.71 -11.99 -0.31
CA ALA A 58 13.79 -13.12 -1.24
C ALA A 58 14.76 -14.22 -0.79
N THR A 59 15.65 -13.94 0.15
CA THR A 59 16.52 -14.93 0.79
C THR A 59 15.76 -15.91 1.67
N HIS A 60 14.51 -15.60 2.07
CA HIS A 60 13.71 -16.38 3.00
C HIS A 60 12.30 -16.69 2.49
N TYR A 61 11.80 -15.91 1.54
CA TYR A 61 10.41 -15.98 1.08
C TYR A 61 10.32 -15.99 -0.44
N ARG A 62 9.24 -16.56 -0.96
CA ARG A 62 8.78 -16.29 -2.31
C ARG A 62 8.06 -14.95 -2.29
N VAL A 63 8.76 -13.88 -2.68
CA VAL A 63 8.26 -12.51 -2.68
C VAL A 63 7.49 -12.23 -3.95
N ILE A 64 6.27 -11.70 -3.83
CA ILE A 64 5.32 -11.47 -4.93
C ILE A 64 4.83 -10.02 -4.82
N ALA A 65 5.28 -9.15 -5.72
CA ALA A 65 4.93 -7.74 -5.76
C ALA A 65 4.09 -7.43 -7.02
N PRO A 66 2.76 -7.50 -6.96
CA PRO A 66 1.92 -7.11 -8.09
C PRO A 66 1.88 -5.60 -8.23
N ASP A 67 1.89 -5.11 -9.47
CA ASP A 67 1.33 -3.81 -9.77
C ASP A 67 -0.19 -3.92 -9.64
N GLN A 68 -0.75 -3.25 -8.65
CA GLN A 68 -2.18 -3.31 -8.42
C GLN A 68 -2.94 -2.63 -9.57
N ARG A 69 -4.21 -3.00 -9.77
CA ARG A 69 -5.11 -2.42 -10.78
C ARG A 69 -4.92 -0.91 -10.94
N GLY A 70 -4.63 -0.45 -12.15
CA GLY A 70 -4.50 0.97 -12.48
C GLY A 70 -3.10 1.55 -12.33
N PHE A 71 -2.14 0.77 -11.83
CA PHE A 71 -0.79 1.25 -11.52
C PHE A 71 0.30 0.45 -12.26
N GLY A 72 1.51 0.98 -12.24
CA GLY A 72 2.69 0.36 -12.82
C GLY A 72 2.50 -0.09 -14.27
N TRP A 73 2.71 -1.36 -14.52
CA TRP A 73 2.58 -2.03 -15.82
C TRP A 73 1.30 -2.87 -15.96
N SER A 74 0.44 -2.84 -14.92
CA SER A 74 -0.90 -3.46 -14.96
C SER A 74 -1.89 -2.65 -15.79
N ASP A 75 -2.99 -3.29 -16.17
CA ASP A 75 -4.10 -2.62 -16.84
C ASP A 75 -4.73 -1.54 -15.96
N ALA A 76 -5.13 -0.44 -16.60
CA ALA A 76 -5.82 0.67 -15.97
C ALA A 76 -7.22 0.85 -16.59
N PRO A 77 -8.17 -0.09 -16.32
CA PRO A 77 -9.50 -0.02 -16.89
C PRO A 77 -10.25 1.21 -16.40
N GLN A 78 -11.18 1.69 -17.21
CA GLN A 78 -12.13 2.70 -16.77
C GLN A 78 -13.14 2.08 -15.80
N GLY A 79 -13.64 2.88 -14.87
CA GLY A 79 -14.69 2.44 -13.96
C GLY A 79 -14.36 2.61 -12.48
N ARG A 80 -14.88 1.69 -11.68
CA ARG A 80 -14.80 1.76 -10.21
C ARG A 80 -13.49 1.15 -9.69
N TYR A 81 -12.91 1.81 -8.68
CA TYR A 81 -11.77 1.37 -7.91
C TYR A 81 -12.19 1.33 -6.42
N SER A 82 -13.15 0.45 -6.12
CA SER A 82 -13.61 0.29 -4.74
C SER A 82 -12.67 -0.65 -3.98
N ALA A 83 -12.55 -0.45 -2.67
CA ALA A 83 -11.73 -1.28 -1.82
C ALA A 83 -12.08 -2.78 -1.91
N GLY A 84 -13.37 -3.12 -2.00
CA GLY A 84 -13.81 -4.51 -2.20
C GLY A 84 -13.31 -5.10 -3.51
N LEU A 85 -13.34 -4.34 -4.62
CA LEU A 85 -12.83 -4.79 -5.91
C LEU A 85 -11.32 -5.06 -5.86
N LEU A 86 -10.57 -4.22 -5.15
CA LEU A 86 -9.12 -4.37 -5.00
C LEU A 86 -8.77 -5.59 -4.13
N VAL A 87 -9.53 -5.85 -3.08
CA VAL A 87 -9.41 -7.08 -2.27
C VAL A 87 -9.67 -8.31 -3.12
N GLU A 88 -10.71 -8.30 -3.95
CA GLU A 88 -11.03 -9.40 -4.85
C GLU A 88 -9.94 -9.64 -5.92
N ASP A 89 -9.22 -8.60 -6.37
CA ASP A 89 -8.08 -8.76 -7.26
C ASP A 89 -6.93 -9.50 -6.57
N VAL A 90 -6.66 -9.19 -5.29
CA VAL A 90 -5.64 -9.91 -4.50
C VAL A 90 -6.05 -11.37 -4.27
N ILE A 91 -7.30 -11.63 -3.92
CA ILE A 91 -7.83 -13.00 -3.78
C ILE A 91 -7.69 -13.77 -5.10
N GLY A 92 -8.07 -13.15 -6.22
CA GLY A 92 -7.94 -13.73 -7.54
C GLY A 92 -6.48 -14.01 -7.94
N LEU A 93 -5.55 -13.13 -7.56
CA LEU A 93 -4.12 -13.34 -7.76
C LEU A 93 -3.62 -14.54 -6.96
N MET A 94 -3.93 -14.61 -5.66
CA MET A 94 -3.55 -15.74 -4.81
C MET A 94 -4.08 -17.06 -5.37
N ALA A 95 -5.36 -17.12 -5.74
CA ALA A 95 -5.97 -18.31 -6.33
C ALA A 95 -5.27 -18.72 -7.64
N LYS A 96 -4.94 -17.77 -8.52
CA LYS A 96 -4.25 -18.03 -9.78
C LYS A 96 -2.82 -18.53 -9.59
N LEU A 97 -2.17 -18.14 -8.48
CA LEU A 97 -0.83 -18.58 -8.08
C LEU A 97 -0.83 -19.89 -7.27
N GLY A 98 -2.01 -20.45 -6.95
CA GLY A 98 -2.14 -21.63 -6.10
C GLY A 98 -1.78 -21.35 -4.63
N ILE A 99 -1.91 -20.10 -4.17
CA ILE A 99 -1.57 -19.68 -2.81
C ILE A 99 -2.83 -19.73 -1.96
N SER A 100 -2.86 -20.65 -1.00
CA SER A 100 -3.98 -20.79 -0.06
C SER A 100 -3.89 -19.83 1.12
N ARG A 101 -2.66 -19.44 1.52
CA ARG A 101 -2.40 -18.51 2.63
C ARG A 101 -1.06 -17.84 2.43
N ALA A 102 -0.93 -16.55 2.77
CA ALA A 102 0.30 -15.78 2.60
C ALA A 102 0.53 -14.80 3.75
N ARG A 103 1.79 -14.37 3.91
CA ARG A 103 2.16 -13.18 4.66
C ARG A 103 2.02 -11.96 3.76
N PHE A 104 1.75 -10.80 4.35
CA PHE A 104 1.58 -9.56 3.61
C PHE A 104 2.44 -8.44 4.21
N LEU A 105 3.15 -7.72 3.35
CA LEU A 105 3.77 -6.43 3.66
C LEU A 105 3.11 -5.39 2.74
N THR A 106 2.55 -4.33 3.32
CA THR A 106 1.63 -3.45 2.60
C THR A 106 1.90 -1.98 2.92
N HIS A 107 1.70 -1.10 1.95
CA HIS A 107 1.95 0.32 2.12
C HIS A 107 0.76 1.17 1.65
N ASP A 108 0.50 2.29 2.36
CA ASP A 108 -0.50 3.32 2.04
C ASP A 108 -1.89 2.70 1.74
N TRP A 109 -2.46 2.92 0.54
CA TRP A 109 -3.74 2.31 0.16
C TRP A 109 -3.65 0.79 -0.01
N GLY A 110 -2.48 0.25 -0.37
CA GLY A 110 -2.22 -1.19 -0.33
C GLY A 110 -2.37 -1.75 1.07
N ALA A 111 -2.02 -0.97 2.11
CA ALA A 111 -2.25 -1.34 3.50
C ALA A 111 -3.74 -1.31 3.88
N ILE A 112 -4.53 -0.40 3.31
CA ILE A 112 -6.00 -0.43 3.46
C ILE A 112 -6.55 -1.72 2.86
N VAL A 113 -6.10 -2.10 1.65
CA VAL A 113 -6.52 -3.35 0.99
C VAL A 113 -6.12 -4.56 1.83
N GLY A 114 -4.88 -4.63 2.33
CA GLY A 114 -4.38 -5.70 3.18
C GLY A 114 -5.19 -5.86 4.47
N GLN A 115 -5.50 -4.77 5.16
CA GLN A 115 -6.32 -4.80 6.37
C GLN A 115 -7.77 -5.25 6.08
N LEU A 116 -8.35 -4.81 4.95
CA LEU A 116 -9.68 -5.24 4.54
C LEU A 116 -9.72 -6.72 4.13
N LEU A 117 -8.67 -7.21 3.46
CA LEU A 117 -8.51 -8.64 3.16
C LEU A 117 -8.43 -9.45 4.46
N ALA A 118 -7.60 -9.03 5.42
CA ALA A 118 -7.45 -9.69 6.71
C ALA A 118 -8.76 -9.74 7.53
N MET A 119 -9.62 -8.71 7.40
CA MET A 119 -10.95 -8.71 8.03
C MET A 119 -11.98 -9.60 7.31
N GLN A 120 -11.92 -9.69 5.99
CA GLN A 120 -12.90 -10.42 5.19
C GLN A 120 -12.53 -11.90 5.02
N ARG A 121 -11.25 -12.18 4.91
CA ARG A 121 -10.68 -13.49 4.65
C ARG A 121 -9.45 -13.73 5.53
N PRO A 122 -9.62 -13.81 6.86
CA PRO A 122 -8.51 -14.09 7.79
C PRO A 122 -7.85 -15.45 7.52
N ASP A 123 -8.55 -16.36 6.88
CA ASP A 123 -8.05 -17.66 6.43
C ASP A 123 -6.93 -17.54 5.38
N LEU A 124 -6.94 -16.50 4.55
CA LEU A 124 -5.93 -16.27 3.52
C LEU A 124 -4.68 -15.51 4.02
N VAL A 125 -4.76 -14.87 5.20
CA VAL A 125 -3.70 -14.01 5.72
C VAL A 125 -3.06 -14.64 6.95
N GLU A 126 -1.79 -14.99 6.85
CA GLU A 126 -1.03 -15.55 7.97
C GLU A 126 -0.59 -14.47 8.96
N ALA A 127 -0.02 -13.40 8.43
CA ALA A 127 0.40 -12.22 9.17
C ALA A 127 0.41 -11.00 8.23
N LEU A 128 0.23 -9.80 8.79
CA LEU A 128 0.15 -8.57 8.04
C LEU A 128 1.08 -7.51 8.62
N ILE A 129 1.86 -6.86 7.76
CA ILE A 129 2.56 -5.62 8.10
C ILE A 129 1.93 -4.48 7.32
N VAL A 130 1.61 -3.40 8.01
CA VAL A 130 1.00 -2.18 7.50
C VAL A 130 2.02 -1.06 7.64
N THR A 131 2.42 -0.42 6.54
CA THR A 131 3.24 0.79 6.55
C THR A 131 2.49 1.95 5.89
N GLY A 132 2.78 3.17 6.23
CA GLY A 132 2.20 4.36 5.60
C GLY A 132 0.67 4.52 5.78
N ALA A 133 0.06 3.77 6.68
CA ALA A 133 -1.37 3.86 6.98
C ALA A 133 -1.64 3.54 8.45
N PRO A 134 -2.71 4.10 9.05
CA PRO A 134 -3.07 3.76 10.41
C PRO A 134 -3.75 2.38 10.50
N ASP A 135 -3.82 1.83 11.72
CA ASP A 135 -4.78 0.76 12.03
C ASP A 135 -6.21 1.26 11.77
N VAL A 136 -6.94 0.58 10.89
CA VAL A 136 -8.32 0.97 10.56
C VAL A 136 -9.31 0.83 11.74
N HIS A 137 -8.92 0.14 12.83
CA HIS A 137 -9.71 -0.04 14.04
C HIS A 137 -9.52 1.08 15.08
N ILE A 138 -8.82 2.16 14.73
CA ILE A 138 -8.66 3.31 15.63
C ILE A 138 -10.02 3.92 15.98
N ARG A 139 -10.12 4.43 17.22
CA ARG A 139 -11.28 5.21 17.67
C ARG A 139 -11.15 6.64 17.23
N PRO A 140 -12.04 7.14 16.41
CA PRO A 140 -12.08 8.58 16.12
C PRO A 140 -12.37 9.38 17.40
N ASN A 141 -11.76 10.54 17.48
CA ASN A 141 -12.06 11.55 18.50
C ASN A 141 -12.11 12.94 17.84
N ALA A 142 -12.55 13.97 18.57
CA ALA A 142 -12.71 15.33 18.05
C ALA A 142 -11.40 15.92 17.48
N ARG A 143 -10.23 15.41 17.89
CA ARG A 143 -8.92 15.90 17.41
C ARG A 143 -8.62 15.49 15.97
N LEU A 144 -9.38 14.55 15.40
CA LEU A 144 -9.28 14.21 13.97
C LEU A 144 -9.43 15.43 13.06
N VAL A 145 -10.16 16.46 13.49
CA VAL A 145 -10.29 17.72 12.74
C VAL A 145 -8.92 18.36 12.42
N LEU A 146 -7.90 18.15 13.26
CA LEU A 146 -6.55 18.65 13.08
C LEU A 146 -5.76 17.97 11.95
N VAL A 147 -6.22 16.81 11.49
CA VAL A 147 -5.58 16.05 10.42
C VAL A 147 -6.16 16.42 9.05
N PHE A 148 -7.39 16.91 8.98
CA PHE A 148 -8.04 17.29 7.71
C PHE A 148 -7.21 18.23 6.82
N PRO A 149 -6.58 19.31 7.33
CA PRO A 149 -5.75 20.16 6.48
C PRO A 149 -4.59 19.42 5.81
N LYS A 150 -4.04 18.38 6.46
CA LYS A 150 -2.93 17.59 5.92
C LYS A 150 -3.39 16.62 4.83
N LEU A 151 -4.69 16.35 4.73
CA LEU A 151 -5.30 15.43 3.76
C LEU A 151 -5.90 16.15 2.54
N TRP A 152 -5.63 17.45 2.35
CA TRP A 152 -6.16 18.24 1.23
C TRP A 152 -5.94 17.58 -0.14
N HIS A 153 -4.77 16.94 -0.32
CA HIS A 153 -4.41 16.24 -1.55
C HIS A 153 -5.33 15.08 -1.85
N ALA A 154 -5.81 14.35 -0.82
CA ALA A 154 -6.74 13.24 -1.01
C ALA A 154 -8.08 13.71 -1.60
N PHE A 155 -8.58 14.87 -1.13
CA PHE A 155 -9.79 15.48 -1.67
C PHE A 155 -9.55 16.01 -3.08
N ALA A 156 -8.43 16.71 -3.33
CA ALA A 156 -8.10 17.26 -4.63
C ALA A 156 -7.92 16.15 -5.70
N LEU A 157 -7.23 15.06 -5.35
CA LEU A 157 -7.04 13.90 -6.24
C LEU A 157 -8.34 13.15 -6.52
N ALA A 158 -9.30 13.15 -5.59
CA ALA A 158 -10.59 12.50 -5.79
C ALA A 158 -11.53 13.24 -6.76
N VAL A 159 -11.33 14.55 -7.00
CA VAL A 159 -12.23 15.34 -7.87
C VAL A 159 -12.08 14.87 -9.31
N PRO A 160 -13.17 14.47 -10.00
CA PRO A 160 -13.13 14.12 -11.42
C PRO A 160 -12.55 15.28 -12.25
N PHE A 161 -11.81 14.97 -13.30
CA PHE A 161 -11.12 15.90 -14.21
C PHE A 161 -9.97 16.70 -13.57
N ILE A 162 -10.06 17.13 -12.32
CA ILE A 162 -9.02 17.86 -11.59
C ILE A 162 -7.96 16.90 -11.09
N GLY A 163 -8.35 15.84 -10.40
CA GLY A 163 -7.44 14.83 -9.86
C GLY A 163 -6.46 14.24 -10.89
N PRO A 164 -6.95 13.82 -12.08
CA PRO A 164 -6.04 13.35 -13.12
C PRO A 164 -5.06 14.42 -13.65
N ARG A 165 -5.45 15.70 -13.64
CA ARG A 165 -4.54 16.81 -14.02
C ARG A 165 -3.49 17.04 -12.93
N ILE A 166 -3.89 17.01 -11.67
CA ILE A 166 -2.98 17.11 -10.51
C ILE A 166 -1.95 15.98 -10.55
N GLN A 167 -2.39 14.75 -10.72
CA GLN A 167 -1.50 13.57 -10.79
C GLN A 167 -0.52 13.63 -11.95
N ARG A 168 -0.83 14.32 -13.03
CA ARG A 168 0.08 14.55 -14.17
C ARG A 168 1.02 15.74 -13.96
N SER A 169 0.86 16.50 -12.90
CA SER A 169 1.74 17.62 -12.56
C SER A 169 2.95 17.11 -11.78
N ARG A 170 4.13 17.07 -12.44
CA ARG A 170 5.39 16.67 -11.80
C ARG A 170 5.66 17.44 -10.50
N LYS A 171 5.42 18.76 -10.50
CA LYS A 171 5.65 19.63 -9.31
C LYS A 171 4.80 19.19 -8.12
N VAL A 172 3.50 18.92 -8.35
CA VAL A 172 2.60 18.52 -7.28
C VAL A 172 2.97 17.12 -6.77
N MET A 173 3.28 16.20 -7.67
CA MET A 173 3.67 14.85 -7.28
C MET A 173 5.00 14.82 -6.53
N GLN A 174 6.00 15.60 -6.95
CA GLN A 174 7.25 15.77 -6.19
C GLN A 174 6.98 16.34 -4.79
N HIS A 175 6.10 17.34 -4.68
CA HIS A 175 5.72 17.87 -3.37
C HIS A 175 5.09 16.78 -2.47
N LEU A 176 4.22 15.92 -3.01
CA LEU A 176 3.64 14.82 -2.23
C LEU A 176 4.69 13.82 -1.76
N PHE A 177 5.72 13.53 -2.56
CA PHE A 177 6.82 12.65 -2.15
C PHE A 177 7.73 13.26 -1.07
N THR A 178 7.76 14.58 -0.93
CA THR A 178 8.68 15.26 0.00
C THR A 178 8.00 15.87 1.21
N ALA A 179 6.68 16.06 1.18
CA ALA A 179 5.95 16.81 2.21
C ALA A 179 6.00 16.18 3.62
N PHE A 180 6.19 14.86 3.69
CA PHE A 180 6.18 14.10 4.95
C PHE A 180 7.41 13.19 5.08
N GLU A 181 8.49 13.55 4.41
CA GLU A 181 9.72 12.77 4.36
C GLU A 181 10.88 13.51 5.03
N PRO A 182 11.84 12.77 5.63
CA PRO A 182 13.11 13.35 6.02
C PRO A 182 13.93 13.77 4.80
N ALA A 183 14.95 14.58 5.01
CA ALA A 183 15.90 14.93 3.95
C ALA A 183 16.54 13.66 3.36
N GLY A 184 16.49 13.50 2.05
CA GLY A 184 16.99 12.31 1.37
C GLY A 184 16.05 11.10 1.35
N GLY A 185 14.75 11.27 1.65
CA GLY A 185 13.73 10.22 1.60
C GLY A 185 13.71 9.43 0.28
N VAL A 186 12.69 9.59 -0.56
CA VAL A 186 12.65 8.94 -1.89
C VAL A 186 13.66 9.58 -2.83
N SER A 187 14.47 8.78 -3.53
CA SER A 187 15.45 9.30 -4.49
C SER A 187 14.80 10.05 -5.66
N GLU A 188 15.50 11.00 -6.25
CA GLU A 188 14.97 11.73 -7.43
C GLU A 188 14.73 10.77 -8.62
N ALA A 189 15.56 9.75 -8.78
CA ALA A 189 15.40 8.74 -9.82
C ALA A 189 14.11 7.96 -9.64
N ASP A 190 13.82 7.50 -8.42
CA ASP A 190 12.61 6.74 -8.11
C ASP A 190 11.36 7.62 -8.21
N MET A 191 11.39 8.85 -7.69
CA MET A 191 10.30 9.81 -7.88
C MET A 191 10.00 10.04 -9.37
N ASN A 192 11.03 10.16 -10.22
CA ASN A 192 10.86 10.33 -11.65
C ASN A 192 10.23 9.10 -12.30
N LEU A 193 10.63 7.89 -11.90
CA LEU A 193 10.06 6.64 -12.37
C LEU A 193 8.56 6.54 -12.01
N TYR A 194 8.22 6.75 -10.75
CA TYR A 194 6.83 6.73 -10.28
C TYR A 194 5.97 7.78 -11.00
N ASN A 195 6.47 9.01 -11.11
CA ASN A 195 5.77 10.08 -11.79
C ASN A 195 5.56 9.81 -13.27
N ALA A 196 6.55 9.25 -13.97
CA ALA A 196 6.43 8.92 -15.38
C ALA A 196 5.36 7.83 -15.62
N ALA A 197 5.29 6.83 -14.73
CA ALA A 197 4.25 5.81 -14.79
C ALA A 197 2.87 6.40 -14.47
N ALA A 198 2.74 7.13 -13.36
CA ALA A 198 1.48 7.68 -12.85
C ALA A 198 0.88 8.78 -13.75
N ALA A 199 1.71 9.55 -14.47
CA ALA A 199 1.27 10.66 -15.32
C ALA A 199 0.54 10.21 -16.61
N LYS A 200 0.55 8.92 -16.97
CA LYS A 200 -0.19 8.44 -18.13
C LYS A 200 -1.69 8.66 -17.97
N PRO A 201 -2.41 9.11 -19.00
CA PRO A 201 -3.81 9.48 -18.88
C PRO A 201 -4.71 8.41 -18.26
N ALA A 202 -4.52 7.14 -18.62
CA ALA A 202 -5.30 6.04 -18.05
C ALA A 202 -5.00 5.85 -16.56
N ARG A 203 -3.72 5.88 -16.16
CA ARG A 203 -3.28 5.73 -14.76
C ARG A 203 -3.65 6.94 -13.91
N ALA A 204 -3.56 8.14 -14.45
CA ALA A 204 -4.03 9.34 -13.76
C ALA A 204 -5.54 9.31 -13.47
N ARG A 205 -6.34 8.78 -14.40
CA ARG A 205 -7.77 8.53 -14.15
C ARG A 205 -7.98 7.44 -13.11
N ALA A 206 -7.20 6.36 -13.16
CA ALA A 206 -7.25 5.27 -12.19
C ALA A 206 -6.91 5.76 -10.77
N GLY A 207 -5.85 6.54 -10.60
CA GLY A 207 -5.49 7.14 -9.31
C GLY A 207 -6.61 8.03 -8.74
N SER A 208 -7.18 8.92 -9.56
CA SER A 208 -8.33 9.73 -9.14
C SER A 208 -9.54 8.87 -8.77
N ALA A 209 -9.80 7.78 -9.51
CA ALA A 209 -10.87 6.84 -9.21
C ALA A 209 -10.60 6.05 -7.91
N LEU A 210 -9.34 5.72 -7.62
CA LEU A 210 -8.90 5.09 -6.38
C LEU A 210 -9.19 6.00 -5.17
N TYR A 211 -8.78 7.26 -5.23
CA TYR A 211 -9.05 8.22 -4.16
C TYR A 211 -10.55 8.34 -3.88
N ARG A 212 -11.36 8.45 -4.93
CA ARG A 212 -12.82 8.57 -4.82
C ARG A 212 -13.51 7.28 -4.37
N GLY A 213 -13.03 6.12 -4.84
CA GLY A 213 -13.69 4.82 -4.64
C GLY A 213 -13.18 4.01 -3.44
N THR A 214 -11.95 4.28 -2.98
CA THR A 214 -11.29 3.53 -1.91
C THR A 214 -10.85 4.43 -0.78
N ILE A 215 -9.97 5.40 -1.04
CA ILE A 215 -9.28 6.15 0.02
C ILE A 215 -10.26 7.01 0.82
N LEU A 216 -11.02 7.89 0.18
CA LEU A 216 -12.00 8.72 0.88
C LEU A 216 -13.10 7.91 1.58
N PRO A 217 -13.72 6.88 0.94
CA PRO A 217 -14.67 6.03 1.63
C PRO A 217 -14.07 5.27 2.82
N ALA A 218 -12.84 4.76 2.71
CA ALA A 218 -12.16 4.11 3.82
C ALA A 218 -11.90 5.08 4.97
N PHE A 219 -11.41 6.27 4.67
CA PHE A 219 -11.20 7.32 5.65
C PHE A 219 -12.49 7.72 6.40
N LEU A 220 -13.59 7.90 5.68
CA LEU A 220 -14.90 8.15 6.30
C LEU A 220 -15.33 6.99 7.21
N LYS A 221 -15.14 5.74 6.77
CA LYS A 221 -15.46 4.56 7.59
C LYS A 221 -14.59 4.47 8.85
N ILE A 222 -13.31 4.86 8.78
CA ILE A 222 -12.43 5.00 9.95
C ILE A 222 -12.98 6.07 10.88
N ILE A 223 -13.29 7.28 10.37
CA ILE A 223 -13.83 8.38 11.16
C ILE A 223 -15.12 7.99 11.87
N PHE A 224 -16.03 7.29 11.20
CA PHE A 224 -17.29 6.83 11.80
C PHE A 224 -17.15 5.52 12.60
N GLY A 225 -15.93 5.01 12.78
CA GLY A 225 -15.64 3.80 13.57
C GLY A 225 -16.29 2.52 13.02
N VAL A 226 -16.60 2.48 11.73
CA VAL A 226 -17.29 1.35 11.08
C VAL A 226 -16.48 0.07 11.19
N TYR A 227 -15.14 0.17 11.00
CA TYR A 227 -14.24 -0.99 11.09
C TYR A 227 -14.03 -1.46 12.53
N GLY A 228 -14.05 -0.57 13.52
CA GLY A 228 -13.86 -0.91 14.93
C GLY A 228 -14.95 -1.81 15.54
N ARG A 229 -15.98 -2.15 14.78
CA ARG A 229 -17.04 -3.09 15.18
C ARG A 229 -16.77 -4.53 14.72
N ARG A 230 -15.75 -4.74 13.89
CA ARG A 230 -15.40 -6.05 13.35
C ARG A 230 -14.24 -6.68 14.14
N ASP A 231 -14.28 -7.98 14.29
CA ASP A 231 -13.17 -8.72 14.87
C ASP A 231 -11.98 -8.71 13.91
N PHE A 232 -10.78 -8.58 14.47
CA PHE A 232 -9.54 -8.60 13.71
C PHE A 232 -8.57 -9.54 14.40
N THR A 233 -8.46 -10.74 13.86
CA THR A 233 -7.74 -11.87 14.47
C THR A 233 -6.35 -12.07 13.87
N VAL A 234 -6.08 -11.49 12.70
CA VAL A 234 -4.80 -11.64 12.02
C VAL A 234 -3.69 -10.90 12.76
N PRO A 235 -2.59 -11.58 13.07
CA PRO A 235 -1.41 -10.93 13.64
C PRO A 235 -0.93 -9.78 12.74
N THR A 236 -0.84 -8.57 13.31
CA THR A 236 -0.52 -7.37 12.51
C THR A 236 0.48 -6.47 13.21
N LEU A 237 1.50 -6.05 12.47
CA LEU A 237 2.41 -4.97 12.84
C LEU A 237 2.06 -3.72 12.03
N VAL A 238 1.77 -2.63 12.72
CA VAL A 238 1.61 -1.30 12.10
C VAL A 238 2.91 -0.53 12.33
N LEU A 239 3.68 -0.32 11.27
CA LEU A 239 4.98 0.34 11.27
C LEU A 239 4.86 1.69 10.57
N ILE A 240 4.95 2.78 11.31
CA ILE A 240 4.62 4.13 10.84
C ILE A 240 5.78 5.08 11.10
N GLY A 241 6.18 5.87 10.09
CA GLY A 241 7.12 6.97 10.27
C GLY A 241 6.53 8.10 11.13
N SER A 242 7.31 8.69 12.02
CA SER A 242 6.82 9.70 12.96
C SER A 242 6.42 11.03 12.31
N MET A 243 6.90 11.29 11.10
CA MET A 243 6.66 12.55 10.36
C MET A 243 5.36 12.53 9.55
N GLU A 244 4.77 11.37 9.30
CA GLU A 244 3.56 11.25 8.50
C GLU A 244 2.25 11.52 9.29
N PRO A 245 1.17 11.94 8.59
CA PRO A 245 -0.12 12.23 9.23
C PRO A 245 -0.75 11.03 9.96
N SER A 246 -0.53 9.81 9.46
CA SER A 246 -1.06 8.57 10.05
C SER A 246 -0.47 8.29 11.44
N ALA A 247 0.80 8.67 11.70
CA ALA A 247 1.39 8.61 13.04
C ALA A 247 0.64 9.52 14.04
N THR A 248 0.24 10.70 13.58
CA THR A 248 -0.59 11.60 14.40
C THR A 248 -1.93 10.95 14.72
N LEU A 249 -2.60 10.37 13.73
CA LEU A 249 -3.86 9.62 13.92
C LEU A 249 -3.68 8.48 14.92
N GLN A 250 -2.62 7.69 14.76
CA GLN A 250 -2.34 6.53 15.60
C GLN A 250 -2.06 6.92 17.06
N ARG A 251 -1.33 8.03 17.30
CA ARG A 251 -1.07 8.55 18.64
C ARG A 251 -2.31 9.14 19.33
N MET A 252 -3.17 9.78 18.54
CA MET A 252 -4.36 10.48 19.05
C MET A 252 -5.54 9.56 19.30
N CYS A 253 -5.56 8.41 18.66
CA CYS A 253 -6.69 7.49 18.64
C CYS A 253 -6.30 6.18 19.31
N HIS A 254 -7.06 5.77 20.35
CA HIS A 254 -6.89 4.45 20.92
C HIS A 254 -7.58 3.40 20.02
N ARG A 255 -6.97 2.22 19.93
CA ARG A 255 -7.57 1.09 19.23
C ARG A 255 -8.89 0.68 19.89
N ARG A 256 -9.92 0.47 19.11
CA ARG A 256 -11.16 -0.18 19.52
C ARG A 256 -11.28 -1.50 18.78
N GLY A 257 -11.55 -2.57 19.49
CA GLY A 257 -11.86 -3.86 18.88
C GLY A 257 -11.44 -5.01 19.76
N ARG A 258 -12.09 -6.14 19.57
CA ARG A 258 -11.70 -7.41 20.17
C ARG A 258 -10.56 -7.98 19.31
N GLY A 259 -9.45 -8.31 19.94
CA GLY A 259 -8.29 -8.93 19.30
C GLY A 259 -6.98 -8.22 19.63
N GLY A 260 -6.15 -8.84 20.48
CA GLY A 260 -4.85 -8.33 20.92
C GLY A 260 -3.72 -8.45 19.88
N ASN A 261 -4.04 -8.78 18.64
CA ASN A 261 -3.05 -9.22 17.64
C ASN A 261 -2.44 -8.07 16.81
N VAL A 262 -2.66 -6.79 17.20
CA VAL A 262 -2.06 -5.65 16.50
C VAL A 262 -1.05 -4.96 17.40
N THR A 263 0.19 -4.91 16.95
CA THR A 263 1.27 -4.12 17.54
C THR A 263 1.51 -2.89 16.68
N THR A 264 1.74 -1.74 17.31
CA THR A 264 2.10 -0.50 16.60
C THR A 264 3.48 -0.05 17.00
N GLU A 265 4.33 0.23 16.02
CA GLU A 265 5.63 0.83 16.16
C GLU A 265 5.68 2.13 15.38
N ILE A 266 6.05 3.24 16.04
CA ILE A 266 6.27 4.52 15.40
C ILE A 266 7.77 4.76 15.34
N VAL A 267 8.30 4.84 14.12
CA VAL A 267 9.74 4.97 13.86
C VAL A 267 10.12 6.45 13.89
N PRO A 268 10.96 6.89 14.84
CA PRO A 268 11.35 8.29 14.96
C PRO A 268 12.12 8.78 13.72
N GLY A 269 11.80 9.99 13.24
CA GLY A 269 12.49 10.64 12.13
C GLY A 269 12.16 10.12 10.74
N GLU A 270 11.38 9.05 10.63
CA GLU A 270 10.99 8.48 9.33
C GLU A 270 9.67 9.06 8.83
N GLY A 271 9.51 9.03 7.50
CA GLY A 271 8.35 9.56 6.78
C GLY A 271 7.39 8.48 6.29
N HIS A 272 6.61 8.86 5.27
CA HIS A 272 5.58 8.02 4.69
C HIS A 272 6.17 6.89 3.83
N PHE A 273 7.18 7.19 3.00
CA PHE A 273 7.77 6.24 2.05
C PHE A 273 8.93 5.44 2.67
N ILE A 274 8.68 4.90 3.88
CA ILE A 274 9.70 4.21 4.69
C ILE A 274 10.34 3.01 3.97
N ALA A 275 9.62 2.34 3.08
CA ALA A 275 10.14 1.20 2.33
C ALA A 275 11.19 1.60 1.28
N ASP A 276 11.02 2.76 0.64
CA ASP A 276 12.01 3.32 -0.28
C ASP A 276 13.24 3.86 0.47
N HIS A 277 13.01 4.54 1.62
CA HIS A 277 14.07 5.23 2.36
C HIS A 277 14.88 4.30 3.27
N ARG A 278 14.23 3.32 3.91
CA ARG A 278 14.85 2.42 4.91
C ARG A 278 14.52 0.94 4.65
N PRO A 279 14.89 0.40 3.48
CA PRO A 279 14.54 -0.97 3.11
C PRO A 279 15.10 -2.01 4.09
N GLU A 280 16.29 -1.79 4.68
CA GLU A 280 16.88 -2.69 5.67
C GLU A 280 16.08 -2.71 6.98
N LEU A 281 15.59 -1.55 7.42
CA LEU A 281 14.74 -1.46 8.62
C LEU A 281 13.43 -2.21 8.39
N VAL A 282 12.75 -1.94 7.27
CA VAL A 282 11.47 -2.58 6.94
C VAL A 282 11.64 -4.09 6.79
N SER A 283 12.69 -4.54 6.09
CA SER A 283 12.98 -5.97 5.89
C SER A 283 13.35 -6.64 7.21
N GLY A 284 14.16 -6.00 8.06
CA GLY A 284 14.53 -6.52 9.37
C GLY A 284 13.31 -6.69 10.28
N ARG A 285 12.42 -5.71 10.35
CA ARG A 285 11.17 -5.79 11.11
C ARG A 285 10.22 -6.84 10.54
N ALA A 286 10.16 -6.97 9.21
CA ALA A 286 9.37 -8.01 8.57
C ALA A 286 9.88 -9.41 8.94
N MET A 287 11.17 -9.65 8.87
CA MET A 287 11.77 -10.94 9.24
C MET A 287 11.55 -11.26 10.72
N GLU A 288 11.75 -10.31 11.61
CA GLU A 288 11.50 -10.48 13.03
C GLU A 288 10.04 -10.83 13.31
N PHE A 289 9.13 -10.04 12.75
CA PHE A 289 7.70 -10.20 12.96
C PHE A 289 7.14 -11.51 12.41
N PHE A 290 7.59 -11.93 11.23
CA PHE A 290 7.12 -13.16 10.58
C PHE A 290 7.74 -14.45 11.15
N ARG A 291 8.89 -14.37 11.82
CA ARG A 291 9.54 -15.52 12.48
C ARG A 291 8.96 -15.84 13.87
N THR A 292 8.34 -14.87 14.54
CA THR A 292 7.83 -15.06 15.88
C THR A 292 6.72 -16.11 15.89
N PRO A 293 6.91 -17.29 16.54
CA PRO A 293 5.86 -18.29 16.67
C PRO A 293 4.68 -17.65 17.40
N ARG A 294 3.50 -17.77 16.84
CA ARG A 294 2.29 -17.22 17.47
C ARG A 294 1.38 -18.38 17.83
N ALA A 295 0.96 -18.38 19.12
CA ALA A 295 0.00 -19.35 19.59
C ALA A 295 -1.23 -19.37 18.67
N ALA A 296 -1.60 -20.57 18.24
CA ALA A 296 -2.76 -20.86 17.42
C ALA A 296 -4.06 -20.50 18.10
#